data_28cd5be163a4c70ab087950386a0c0ef
#
_entry.id   28cd5be163a4c70ab087950386a0c0ef
#
_cell.length_a   1.000
_cell.length_b   1.000
_cell.length_c   1.000
_cell.angle_alpha   90.00
_cell.angle_beta   90.00
_cell.angle_gamma   90.00
#
_symmetry.space_group_name_H-M   'P 1'
#
loop_
_entity.id
_entity.type
_entity.pdbx_description
1 polymer ?
#
loop_
_entity_poly.entity_id
_entity_poly.type
_entity_poly.pdbx_seq_one_letter_code
_entity_poly.pdbx_strand_id
1 'polypeptide(L)'
;MIPHYGMFDRTLGPARDPGFKVLLESARTRNVWVVMSGAYRVGPERARAATPMLLDAFGPDRLMWASDWPHTDTGLNRVTTYPQTLKWFDEWVPDATTRRTILVDTPAKLYGF
;
A
#
# COMPACT_ATOMS: atom_id res chain seq x y z
N MET A 1 -4.06 -6.82 9.88
CA MET A 1 -3.90 -6.35 8.48
C MET A 1 -4.43 -4.92 8.37
N ILE A 2 -3.63 -4.03 7.82
CA ILE A 2 -3.94 -2.59 7.72
C ILE A 2 -4.12 -2.23 6.25
N PRO A 3 -5.33 -1.83 5.80
CA PRO A 3 -5.59 -1.50 4.40
C PRO A 3 -5.16 -0.06 4.03
N HIS A 4 -5.20 0.21 2.72
CA HIS A 4 -5.11 1.55 2.12
C HIS A 4 -3.88 2.35 2.58
N TYR A 5 -2.69 1.74 2.51
CA TYR A 5 -1.45 2.41 2.92
C TYR A 5 -1.48 2.91 4.38
N GLY A 6 -2.36 2.33 5.23
CA GLY A 6 -2.55 2.79 6.60
C GLY A 6 -3.41 4.03 6.74
N MET A 7 -4.07 4.48 5.65
CA MET A 7 -4.99 5.64 5.66
C MET A 7 -4.40 6.90 6.30
N PHE A 8 -3.14 7.20 6.04
CA PHE A 8 -2.54 8.44 6.53
C PHE A 8 -3.30 9.66 5.98
N ASP A 9 -3.18 10.78 6.69
CA ASP A 9 -3.80 12.04 6.27
C ASP A 9 -3.24 12.50 4.93
N ARG A 10 -4.10 12.61 3.92
CA ARG A 10 -3.68 12.99 2.56
C ARG A 10 -3.15 14.42 2.46
N THR A 11 -3.53 15.30 3.40
CA THR A 11 -3.03 16.68 3.46
C THR A 11 -1.61 16.72 3.99
N LEU A 12 -1.35 16.00 5.09
CA LEU A 12 -0.02 15.92 5.70
C LEU A 12 0.95 15.06 4.87
N GLY A 13 0.46 13.97 4.30
CA GLY A 13 1.28 12.98 3.62
C GLY A 13 2.03 12.06 4.57
N PRO A 14 2.66 10.99 4.02
CA PRO A 14 3.23 9.93 4.85
C PRO A 14 4.39 10.38 5.74
N ALA A 15 5.20 11.33 5.29
CA ALA A 15 6.37 11.79 6.07
C ALA A 15 6.00 12.62 7.30
N ARG A 16 4.81 13.23 7.32
CA ARG A 16 4.37 14.16 8.36
C ARG A 16 3.24 13.62 9.23
N ASP A 17 2.55 12.60 8.79
CA ASP A 17 1.43 12.02 9.54
C ASP A 17 1.95 11.20 10.73
N PRO A 18 1.57 11.56 11.98
CA PRO A 18 2.04 10.82 13.15
C PRO A 18 1.51 9.39 13.22
N GLY A 19 0.31 9.14 12.71
CA GLY A 19 -0.26 7.79 12.64
C GLY A 19 0.53 6.88 11.70
N PHE A 20 0.98 7.41 10.57
CA PHE A 20 1.81 6.65 9.65
C PHE A 20 3.18 6.32 10.25
N LYS A 21 3.74 7.23 11.02
CA LYS A 21 4.97 6.96 11.78
C LYS A 21 4.78 5.78 12.75
N VAL A 22 3.68 5.78 13.50
CA VAL A 22 3.35 4.67 14.41
C VAL A 22 3.18 3.37 13.63
N LEU A 23 2.54 3.41 12.46
CA LEU A 23 2.43 2.23 11.60
C LEU A 23 3.81 1.68 11.22
N LEU A 24 4.72 2.54 10.76
CA LEU A 24 6.07 2.10 10.40
C LEU A 24 6.82 1.49 11.58
N GLU A 25 6.69 2.06 12.77
CA GLU A 25 7.28 1.53 14.00
C GLU A 25 6.72 0.16 14.37
N SER A 26 5.44 -0.11 14.07
CA SER A 26 4.79 -1.38 14.34
C SER A 26 5.39 -2.55 13.56
N ALA A 27 6.13 -2.29 12.50
CA ALA A 27 6.80 -3.32 11.72
C ALA A 27 7.75 -4.20 12.56
N ARG A 28 8.27 -3.65 13.64
CA ARG A 28 9.16 -4.39 14.57
C ARG A 28 8.50 -5.58 15.22
N THR A 29 7.18 -5.55 15.41
CA THR A 29 6.43 -6.65 16.02
C THR A 29 6.31 -7.87 15.11
N ARG A 30 6.48 -7.69 13.79
CA ARG A 30 6.30 -8.68 12.73
C ARG A 30 4.90 -9.34 12.70
N ASN A 31 3.93 -8.72 13.35
CA ASN A 31 2.54 -9.17 13.41
C ASN A 31 1.59 -8.27 12.61
N VAL A 32 2.13 -7.33 11.83
CA VAL A 32 1.36 -6.39 11.04
C VAL A 32 1.66 -6.59 9.56
N TRP A 33 0.60 -6.68 8.76
CA TRP A 33 0.66 -6.67 7.30
C TRP A 33 -0.05 -5.43 6.79
N VAL A 34 0.49 -4.80 5.77
CA VAL A 34 -0.11 -3.60 5.15
C VAL A 34 -0.55 -3.94 3.73
N VAL A 35 -1.77 -3.53 3.38
CA VAL A 35 -2.28 -3.66 2.01
C VAL A 35 -2.10 -2.33 1.29
N MET A 36 -1.33 -2.35 0.23
CA MET A 36 -1.11 -1.23 -0.68
C MET A 36 -2.31 -1.14 -1.63
N SER A 37 -3.40 -0.57 -1.13
CA SER A 37 -4.67 -0.44 -1.87
C SER A 37 -5.21 0.98 -1.74
N GLY A 38 -6.18 1.35 -2.58
CA GLY A 38 -6.85 2.63 -2.45
C GLY A 38 -5.91 3.83 -2.56
N ALA A 39 -4.95 3.79 -3.47
CA ALA A 39 -4.00 4.90 -3.64
C ALA A 39 -4.69 6.23 -3.90
N TYR A 40 -5.85 6.22 -4.58
CA TYR A 40 -6.64 7.43 -4.81
C TYR A 40 -7.21 8.04 -3.51
N ARG A 41 -7.43 7.23 -2.47
CA ARG A 41 -7.95 7.69 -1.16
C ARG A 41 -6.96 8.58 -0.44
N VAL A 42 -5.70 8.16 -0.42
CA VAL A 42 -4.62 8.91 0.24
C VAL A 42 -3.92 9.91 -0.71
N GLY A 43 -4.31 9.89 -1.98
CA GLY A 43 -3.67 10.69 -3.04
C GLY A 43 -2.54 9.91 -3.72
N PRO A 44 -2.57 9.77 -5.07
CA PRO A 44 -1.57 8.96 -5.79
C PRO A 44 -0.12 9.36 -5.53
N GLU A 45 0.18 10.66 -5.52
CA GLU A 45 1.54 11.15 -5.24
C GLU A 45 1.98 10.83 -3.81
N ARG A 46 1.04 10.87 -2.86
CA ARG A 46 1.30 10.53 -1.46
C ARG A 46 1.51 9.02 -1.29
N ALA A 47 0.71 8.20 -1.99
CA ALA A 47 0.87 6.75 -2.01
C ALA A 47 2.22 6.35 -2.62
N ARG A 48 2.62 7.03 -3.71
CA ARG A 48 3.93 6.85 -4.31
C ARG A 48 5.05 7.12 -3.31
N ALA A 49 4.96 8.23 -2.56
CA ALA A 49 5.95 8.59 -1.55
C ALA A 49 5.98 7.58 -0.38
N ALA A 50 4.82 7.03 0.00
CA ALA A 50 4.71 6.05 1.07
C ALA A 50 5.29 4.68 0.71
N THR A 51 5.31 4.33 -0.57
CA THR A 51 5.72 3.00 -1.03
C THR A 51 7.14 2.61 -0.59
N PRO A 52 8.20 3.41 -0.82
CA PRO A 52 9.53 3.04 -0.33
C PRO A 52 9.61 3.01 1.20
N MET A 53 8.85 3.84 1.89
CA MET A 53 8.82 3.85 3.36
C MET A 53 8.24 2.54 3.92
N LEU A 54 7.18 2.02 3.29
CA LEU A 54 6.60 0.72 3.65
C LEU A 54 7.54 -0.44 3.33
N LEU A 55 8.18 -0.41 2.16
CA LEU A 55 9.15 -1.43 1.76
C LEU A 55 10.34 -1.49 2.74
N ASP A 56 10.87 -0.34 3.14
CA ASP A 56 11.96 -0.26 4.09
C ASP A 56 11.57 -0.80 5.47
N ALA A 57 10.38 -0.42 5.97
CA ALA A 57 9.96 -0.80 7.32
C ALA A 57 9.50 -2.26 7.41
N PHE A 58 8.68 -2.71 6.46
CA PHE A 58 8.01 -4.01 6.54
C PHE A 58 8.68 -5.10 5.71
N GLY A 59 9.39 -4.74 4.64
CA GLY A 59 9.81 -5.70 3.63
C GLY A 59 8.62 -6.22 2.80
N PRO A 60 8.88 -6.82 1.62
CA PRO A 60 7.80 -7.29 0.76
C PRO A 60 6.99 -8.45 1.35
N ASP A 61 7.57 -9.19 2.30
CA ASP A 61 6.91 -10.33 2.98
C ASP A 61 5.86 -9.93 4.02
N ARG A 62 5.66 -8.64 4.23
CA ARG A 62 4.61 -8.06 5.08
C ARG A 62 3.72 -7.08 4.33
N LEU A 63 3.89 -6.99 3.02
CA LEU A 63 3.09 -6.13 2.15
C LEU A 63 2.24 -6.98 1.20
N MET A 64 1.05 -6.49 0.90
CA MET A 64 0.16 -7.03 -0.13
C MET A 64 -0.37 -5.89 -0.97
N TRP A 65 -0.89 -6.20 -2.15
CA TRP A 65 -1.52 -5.22 -3.02
C TRP A 65 -2.98 -5.59 -3.25
N ALA A 66 -3.83 -4.58 -3.41
CA ALA A 66 -5.22 -4.73 -3.86
C ALA A 66 -5.67 -3.51 -4.64
N SER A 67 -6.57 -3.71 -5.58
CA SER A 67 -7.08 -2.66 -6.46
C SER A 67 -8.01 -1.67 -5.77
N ASP A 68 -8.65 -2.09 -4.69
CA ASP A 68 -9.76 -1.37 -4.03
C ASP A 68 -10.98 -1.19 -4.97
N TRP A 69 -11.11 -2.06 -5.99
CA TRP A 69 -12.29 -2.06 -6.84
C TRP A 69 -13.55 -2.36 -6.00
N PRO A 70 -14.69 -1.70 -6.20
CA PRO A 70 -15.04 -0.84 -7.33
C PRO A 70 -14.76 0.67 -7.12
N HIS A 71 -13.81 1.04 -6.29
CA HIS A 71 -13.40 2.43 -6.06
C HIS A 71 -14.57 3.30 -5.56
N THR A 72 -15.11 2.95 -4.40
CA THR A 72 -16.37 3.51 -3.89
C THR A 72 -16.28 4.93 -3.35
N ASP A 73 -15.09 5.46 -3.11
CA ASP A 73 -14.91 6.84 -2.66
C ASP A 73 -14.99 7.80 -3.86
N THR A 74 -16.22 8.01 -4.33
CA THR A 74 -16.50 8.77 -5.56
C THR A 74 -16.13 10.24 -5.46
N GLY A 75 -16.07 10.81 -4.26
CA GLY A 75 -15.61 12.19 -4.05
C GLY A 75 -14.14 12.39 -4.35
N LEU A 76 -13.33 11.34 -4.21
CA LEU A 76 -11.88 11.34 -4.44
C LEU A 76 -11.49 10.65 -5.74
N ASN A 77 -12.40 9.92 -6.37
CA ASN A 77 -12.09 9.04 -7.48
C ASN A 77 -13.03 9.21 -8.67
N ARG A 78 -12.79 10.23 -9.46
CA ARG A 78 -13.58 10.45 -10.68
C ARG A 78 -13.04 9.69 -11.90
N VAL A 79 -11.78 9.27 -11.87
CA VAL A 79 -11.06 8.76 -13.04
C VAL A 79 -10.21 7.52 -12.77
N THR A 80 -10.22 6.99 -11.55
CA THR A 80 -9.43 5.79 -11.25
C THR A 80 -10.09 4.54 -11.85
N THR A 81 -9.33 3.79 -12.59
CA THR A 81 -9.74 2.51 -13.19
C THR A 81 -8.87 1.39 -12.64
N TYR A 82 -9.34 0.16 -12.76
CA TYR A 82 -8.54 -1.01 -12.36
C TYR A 82 -7.16 -1.05 -13.06
N PRO A 83 -7.07 -0.89 -14.39
CA PRO A 83 -5.77 -0.84 -15.05
C PRO A 83 -4.84 0.26 -14.51
N GLN A 84 -5.38 1.42 -14.14
CA GLN A 84 -4.58 2.50 -13.57
C GLN A 84 -3.99 2.12 -12.22
N THR A 85 -4.74 1.44 -11.37
CA THR A 85 -4.23 1.01 -10.06
C THR A 85 -3.07 0.03 -10.19
N LEU A 86 -3.17 -0.89 -11.14
CA LEU A 86 -2.11 -1.86 -11.43
C LEU A 86 -0.87 -1.17 -12.02
N LYS A 87 -1.08 -0.22 -12.93
CA LYS A 87 0.01 0.58 -13.50
C LYS A 87 0.79 1.34 -12.43
N TRP A 88 0.11 1.99 -11.50
CA TRP A 88 0.77 2.65 -10.37
C TRP A 88 1.62 1.67 -9.56
N PHE A 89 1.09 0.50 -9.27
CA PHE A 89 1.84 -0.51 -8.52
C PHE A 89 3.11 -0.93 -9.26
N ASP A 90 3.02 -1.20 -10.56
CA ASP A 90 4.17 -1.59 -11.39
C ASP A 90 5.25 -0.48 -11.43
N GLU A 91 4.82 0.78 -11.52
CA GLU A 91 5.72 1.93 -11.54
C GLU A 91 6.41 2.17 -10.19
N TRP A 92 5.66 2.01 -9.09
CA TRP A 92 6.18 2.32 -7.75
C TRP A 92 6.96 1.18 -7.13
N VAL A 93 6.79 -0.03 -7.62
CA VAL A 93 7.54 -1.24 -7.22
C VAL A 93 8.19 -1.83 -8.48
N PRO A 94 9.26 -1.24 -9.00
CA PRO A 94 9.82 -1.62 -10.29
C PRO A 94 10.53 -2.97 -10.29
N ASP A 95 10.99 -3.49 -9.14
CA ASP A 95 11.65 -4.79 -9.07
C ASP A 95 10.64 -5.93 -9.18
N ALA A 96 10.82 -6.77 -10.20
CA ALA A 96 9.90 -7.87 -10.50
C ALA A 96 9.81 -8.91 -9.38
N THR A 97 10.92 -9.20 -8.70
CA THR A 97 10.94 -10.14 -7.57
C THR A 97 10.15 -9.60 -6.40
N THR A 98 10.33 -8.32 -6.08
CA THR A 98 9.57 -7.62 -5.02
C THR A 98 8.07 -7.62 -5.33
N ARG A 99 7.68 -7.31 -6.58
CA ARG A 99 6.27 -7.37 -6.99
C ARG A 99 5.68 -8.76 -6.82
N ARG A 100 6.41 -9.79 -7.26
CA ARG A 100 5.96 -11.18 -7.10
C ARG A 100 5.71 -11.52 -5.63
N THR A 101 6.63 -11.15 -4.76
CA THR A 101 6.47 -11.40 -3.32
C THR A 101 5.20 -10.74 -2.79
N ILE A 102 4.96 -9.48 -3.12
CA ILE A 102 3.78 -8.72 -2.67
C ILE A 102 2.48 -9.29 -3.23
N LEU A 103 2.47 -9.68 -4.51
CA LEU A 103 1.26 -10.14 -5.21
C LEU A 103 0.93 -11.60 -4.94
N VAL A 104 1.93 -12.44 -4.70
CA VAL A 104 1.76 -13.90 -4.68
C VAL A 104 2.24 -14.52 -3.37
N ASP A 105 3.52 -14.35 -3.05
CA ASP A 105 4.14 -15.12 -1.97
C ASP A 105 3.62 -14.70 -0.59
N THR A 106 3.50 -13.41 -0.33
CA THR A 106 2.99 -12.88 0.94
C THR A 106 1.53 -13.29 1.18
N PRO A 107 0.58 -13.04 0.24
CA PRO A 107 -0.80 -13.48 0.46
C PRO A 107 -0.94 -15.00 0.54
N ALA A 108 -0.20 -15.77 -0.25
CA ALA A 108 -0.23 -17.23 -0.17
C ALA A 108 0.19 -17.73 1.20
N LYS A 109 1.27 -17.17 1.74
CA LYS A 109 1.77 -17.54 3.06
C LYS A 109 0.82 -17.12 4.19
N LEU A 110 0.28 -15.90 4.11
CA LEU A 110 -0.62 -15.37 5.14
C LEU A 110 -1.95 -16.12 5.19
N TYR A 111 -2.52 -16.44 4.04
CA TYR A 111 -3.82 -17.11 3.97
C TYR A 111 -3.75 -18.63 3.83
N GLY A 112 -2.57 -19.21 3.70
CA GLY A 112 -2.36 -20.65 3.71
C GLY A 112 -2.70 -21.37 2.40
N PHE A 113 -2.53 -20.68 1.27
CA PHE A 113 -2.74 -21.33 -0.04
C PHE A 113 -1.52 -21.33 -0.94
#